data_e30214064d250cd91461ff421707fc8f
#
_entry.id   e30214064d250cd91461ff421707fc8f
#
_cell.length_a   1.000
_cell.length_b   1.000
_cell.length_c   1.000
_cell.angle_alpha   90.00
_cell.angle_beta   90.00
_cell.angle_gamma   90.00
#
_symmetry.space_group_name_H-M   'P 1'
#
loop_
_entity.id
_entity.type
_entity.pdbx_description
1 polymer ?
#
loop_
_entity_poly.entity_id
_entity_poly.type
_entity_poly.pdbx_seq_one_letter_code
_entity_poly.pdbx_strand_id
1 'polypeptide(L)'
;MVTVRAPATSANLGSGFDVFGVALDRPADLVTVTKADRTTIDVTGAGSKFIPEDPDSNTVGAVADALDTTTHIEIDKGVRPASGLGSSAASAAAAAVALNALYDRGYSRKELVPIAAEGEAVVSGDAHDDNVAPAILGGFTVATDDGVSRVDADIPLVACLPDIVVSTRDARSEVPDGARIGELVETVGNAATLTTGMHRSDPELVGRGMDDPVVTPARAALIDGYDDVRRAAFDAGATGVTISGAGPSVVAACRERDRRAIASAMVGAFDDVGVEARVYQTRIGRGARVLD
;
A
#
# COMPACT_ATOMS: atom_id res chain seq x y z
N MET A 1 23.99 1.59 13.80
CA MET A 1 23.10 2.31 12.86
C MET A 1 22.72 1.37 11.74
N VAL A 2 21.43 1.30 11.40
CA VAL A 2 20.91 0.48 10.29
C VAL A 2 19.92 1.33 9.53
N THR A 3 20.01 1.37 8.21
CA THR A 3 19.07 2.05 7.32
C THR A 3 18.30 1.00 6.50
N VAL A 4 16.98 1.14 6.47
CA VAL A 4 16.09 0.26 5.71
C VAL A 4 15.24 1.09 4.74
N ARG A 5 15.14 0.61 3.51
CA ARG A 5 14.17 1.09 2.52
C ARG A 5 12.96 0.16 2.51
N ALA A 6 11.76 0.68 2.76
CA ALA A 6 10.53 -0.05 2.58
C ALA A 6 9.64 0.60 1.51
N PRO A 7 9.02 -0.20 0.64
CA PRO A 7 8.22 0.30 -0.48
C PRO A 7 6.85 0.79 -0.02
N ALA A 8 6.23 1.66 -0.83
CA ALA A 8 4.79 1.86 -0.83
C ALA A 8 4.06 0.55 -1.18
N THR A 9 2.80 0.47 -0.83
CA THR A 9 1.95 -0.68 -1.12
C THR A 9 0.64 -0.26 -1.76
N SER A 10 -0.02 -1.19 -2.42
CA SER A 10 -1.41 -1.06 -2.83
C SER A 10 -2.19 -2.25 -2.28
N ALA A 11 -3.09 -1.98 -1.36
CA ALA A 11 -3.97 -2.96 -0.75
C ALA A 11 -5.27 -3.13 -1.53
N ASN A 12 -6.01 -4.19 -1.24
CA ASN A 12 -7.29 -4.57 -1.83
C ASN A 12 -7.19 -5.06 -3.28
N LEU A 13 -6.61 -4.29 -4.18
CA LEU A 13 -6.55 -4.58 -5.62
C LEU A 13 -7.92 -4.92 -6.23
N GLY A 14 -8.98 -4.22 -5.78
CA GLY A 14 -10.36 -4.50 -6.14
C GLY A 14 -10.93 -5.69 -5.38
N SER A 15 -11.04 -6.84 -6.03
CA SER A 15 -11.70 -8.05 -5.50
C SER A 15 -11.05 -8.69 -4.27
N GLY A 16 -9.87 -8.23 -3.88
CA GLY A 16 -9.14 -8.74 -2.70
C GLY A 16 -9.28 -7.86 -1.47
N PHE A 17 -10.43 -7.24 -1.26
CA PHE A 17 -10.69 -6.34 -0.14
C PHE A 17 -10.28 -6.95 1.21
N ASP A 18 -9.46 -6.19 1.98
CA ASP A 18 -8.88 -6.56 3.29
C ASP A 18 -8.02 -7.85 3.30
N VAL A 19 -7.68 -8.38 2.11
CA VAL A 19 -6.93 -9.65 1.97
C VAL A 19 -5.69 -9.48 1.10
N PHE A 20 -5.78 -8.75 -0.01
CA PHE A 20 -4.71 -8.68 -1.00
C PHE A 20 -3.88 -7.40 -0.88
N GLY A 21 -2.57 -7.55 -1.05
CA GLY A 21 -1.66 -6.44 -1.14
C GLY A 21 -0.49 -6.68 -2.09
N VAL A 22 0.03 -5.61 -2.67
CA VAL A 22 1.27 -5.62 -3.45
C VAL A 22 2.26 -4.58 -2.97
N ALA A 23 3.54 -4.93 -2.97
CA ALA A 23 4.61 -3.96 -2.85
C ALA A 23 4.80 -3.21 -4.16
N LEU A 24 5.00 -1.91 -4.11
CA LEU A 24 5.32 -1.09 -5.28
C LEU A 24 6.83 -0.80 -5.32
N ASP A 25 7.47 -0.90 -6.48
CA ASP A 25 8.91 -0.59 -6.58
C ASP A 25 9.21 0.87 -6.19
N ARG A 26 8.25 1.78 -6.42
CA ARG A 26 8.29 3.19 -6.00
C ARG A 26 6.88 3.73 -5.76
N PRO A 27 6.70 4.75 -4.88
CA PRO A 27 7.69 5.38 -4.00
C PRO A 27 8.11 4.46 -2.84
N ALA A 28 8.96 4.96 -1.92
CA ALA A 28 9.41 4.21 -0.75
C ALA A 28 9.87 5.15 0.36
N ASP A 29 9.77 4.70 1.61
CA ASP A 29 10.35 5.38 2.77
C ASP A 29 11.75 4.84 3.07
N LEU A 30 12.57 5.69 3.71
CA LEU A 30 13.81 5.30 4.35
C LEU A 30 13.69 5.49 5.85
N VAL A 31 14.04 4.48 6.62
CA VAL A 31 14.10 4.57 8.08
C VAL A 31 15.49 4.18 8.55
N THR A 32 16.12 5.09 9.29
CA THR A 32 17.43 4.87 9.92
C THR A 32 17.25 4.78 11.42
N VAL A 33 17.80 3.73 12.04
CA VAL A 33 17.73 3.52 13.49
C VAL A 33 19.13 3.49 14.10
N THR A 34 19.25 4.12 15.27
CA THR A 34 20.49 4.17 16.06
C THR A 34 20.16 3.92 17.52
N LYS A 35 20.96 3.10 18.23
CA LYS A 35 20.76 2.85 19.67
C LYS A 35 20.83 4.15 20.45
N ALA A 36 19.87 4.36 21.38
CA ALA A 36 19.77 5.53 22.22
C ALA A 36 19.24 5.14 23.61
N ASP A 37 19.37 6.05 24.60
CA ASP A 37 18.88 5.82 25.97
C ASP A 37 17.35 5.96 26.08
N ARG A 38 16.72 6.59 25.11
CA ARG A 38 15.27 6.74 25.00
C ARG A 38 14.86 6.75 23.52
N THR A 39 13.61 6.36 23.24
CA THR A 39 13.05 6.44 21.88
C THR A 39 12.79 7.89 21.51
N THR A 40 13.26 8.32 20.36
CA THR A 40 13.04 9.64 19.75
C THR A 40 12.85 9.47 18.25
N ILE A 41 12.05 10.34 17.64
CA ILE A 41 11.70 10.26 16.23
C ILE A 41 11.90 11.62 15.57
N ASP A 42 12.57 11.63 14.43
CA ASP A 42 12.66 12.78 13.52
C ASP A 42 12.06 12.40 12.17
N VAL A 43 11.19 13.27 11.61
CA VAL A 43 10.50 13.00 10.36
C VAL A 43 10.79 14.07 9.32
N THR A 44 11.21 13.65 8.14
CA THR A 44 11.48 14.51 6.98
C THR A 44 10.74 13.99 5.74
N GLY A 45 10.82 14.72 4.62
CA GLY A 45 10.29 14.27 3.33
C GLY A 45 8.79 14.55 3.12
N ALA A 46 8.15 13.71 2.32
CA ALA A 46 6.80 13.92 1.82
C ALA A 46 5.74 13.94 2.94
N GLY A 47 5.15 15.11 3.20
CA GLY A 47 4.07 15.26 4.18
C GLY A 47 4.51 15.13 5.64
N SER A 48 5.81 15.22 5.94
CA SER A 48 6.38 15.10 7.30
C SER A 48 5.68 15.97 8.36
N LYS A 49 5.26 17.18 7.99
CA LYS A 49 4.56 18.12 8.88
C LYS A 49 3.23 17.59 9.45
N PHE A 50 2.69 16.52 8.90
CA PHE A 50 1.44 15.89 9.35
C PHE A 50 1.68 14.61 10.17
N ILE A 51 2.93 14.23 10.39
CA ILE A 51 3.32 13.01 11.10
C ILE A 51 3.86 13.42 12.47
N PRO A 52 3.29 12.91 13.58
CA PRO A 52 3.80 13.22 14.91
C PRO A 52 5.19 12.62 15.12
N GLU A 53 6.06 13.36 15.84
CA GLU A 53 7.39 12.88 16.27
C GLU A 53 7.36 12.30 17.69
N ASP A 54 6.22 12.36 18.35
CA ASP A 54 5.99 11.72 19.64
C ASP A 54 5.90 10.19 19.45
N PRO A 55 6.77 9.38 20.08
CA PRO A 55 6.78 7.93 19.92
C PRO A 55 5.43 7.25 20.25
N ASP A 56 4.69 7.75 21.25
CA ASP A 56 3.41 7.18 21.68
C ASP A 56 2.30 7.39 20.62
N SER A 57 2.50 8.31 19.70
CA SER A 57 1.55 8.69 18.65
C SER A 57 2.04 8.36 17.24
N ASN A 58 3.17 7.67 17.14
CA ASN A 58 3.79 7.34 15.85
C ASN A 58 3.94 5.83 15.68
N THR A 59 3.58 5.34 14.52
CA THR A 59 3.67 3.93 14.14
C THR A 59 5.04 3.30 14.42
N VAL A 60 6.14 4.01 14.14
CA VAL A 60 7.48 3.45 14.36
C VAL A 60 7.88 3.40 15.84
N GLY A 61 7.31 4.28 16.66
CA GLY A 61 7.46 4.24 18.13
C GLY A 61 6.80 3.00 18.72
N ALA A 62 5.57 2.70 18.30
CA ALA A 62 4.87 1.48 18.72
C ALA A 62 5.61 0.20 18.26
N VAL A 63 6.21 0.21 17.06
CA VAL A 63 7.07 -0.91 16.61
C VAL A 63 8.32 -1.04 17.49
N ALA A 64 8.92 0.07 17.93
CA ALA A 64 10.07 0.04 18.83
C ALA A 64 9.68 -0.55 20.21
N ASP A 65 8.52 -0.20 20.75
CA ASP A 65 7.99 -0.76 21.99
C ASP A 65 7.68 -2.26 21.84
N ALA A 66 7.02 -2.68 20.77
CA ALA A 66 6.71 -4.08 20.51
C ALA A 66 7.98 -4.97 20.39
N LEU A 67 9.09 -4.38 19.96
CA LEU A 67 10.40 -5.04 19.91
C LEU A 67 11.24 -4.85 21.17
N ASP A 68 10.71 -4.20 22.23
CA ASP A 68 11.42 -3.89 23.48
C ASP A 68 12.77 -3.23 23.20
N THR A 69 12.76 -2.10 22.47
CA THR A 69 13.96 -1.35 22.07
C THR A 69 13.85 0.12 22.38
N THR A 70 14.98 0.76 22.74
CA THR A 70 15.09 2.21 22.86
C THR A 70 16.04 2.73 21.79
N THR A 71 15.59 3.67 20.96
CA THR A 71 16.27 4.00 19.71
C THR A 71 15.96 5.42 19.24
N HIS A 72 16.91 6.03 18.57
CA HIS A 72 16.64 7.21 17.74
C HIS A 72 16.29 6.75 16.33
N ILE A 73 15.14 7.22 15.82
CA ILE A 73 14.54 6.83 14.53
C ILE A 73 14.45 8.07 13.65
N GLU A 74 15.11 8.04 12.51
CA GLU A 74 15.00 9.05 11.47
C GLU A 74 14.15 8.47 10.33
N ILE A 75 13.07 9.17 9.93
CA ILE A 75 12.18 8.77 8.84
C ILE A 75 12.32 9.78 7.71
N ASP A 76 12.77 9.35 6.54
CA ASP A 76 12.67 10.12 5.29
C ASP A 76 11.50 9.57 4.46
N LYS A 77 10.40 10.33 4.46
CA LYS A 77 9.14 9.95 3.81
C LYS A 77 9.21 10.14 2.30
N GLY A 78 9.19 9.05 1.55
CA GLY A 78 8.91 9.06 0.12
C GLY A 78 7.44 8.79 -0.20
N VAL A 79 6.72 8.15 0.73
CA VAL A 79 5.30 7.81 0.60
C VAL A 79 4.45 8.85 1.35
N ARG A 80 3.64 9.63 0.61
CA ARG A 80 2.80 10.68 1.21
C ARG A 80 1.76 10.06 2.14
N PRO A 81 1.55 10.60 3.37
CA PRO A 81 0.43 10.22 4.23
C PRO A 81 -0.93 10.42 3.56
N ALA A 82 -1.92 9.64 3.94
CA ALA A 82 -3.28 9.67 3.40
C ALA A 82 -3.34 9.58 1.85
N SER A 83 -2.40 8.86 1.25
CA SER A 83 -2.33 8.66 -0.20
C SER A 83 -3.03 7.39 -0.70
N GLY A 84 -3.42 6.48 0.18
CA GLY A 84 -3.86 5.13 -0.20
C GLY A 84 -2.72 4.20 -0.66
N LEU A 85 -1.46 4.61 -0.46
CA LEU A 85 -0.27 3.85 -0.87
C LEU A 85 0.51 3.26 0.32
N GLY A 86 -0.16 2.96 1.42
CA GLY A 86 0.42 2.29 2.58
C GLY A 86 1.55 3.08 3.25
N SER A 87 1.37 4.40 3.46
CA SER A 87 2.43 5.27 4.00
C SER A 87 2.85 4.89 5.42
N SER A 88 1.93 4.58 6.31
CA SER A 88 2.20 4.12 7.69
C SER A 88 2.85 2.73 7.67
N ALA A 89 2.30 1.82 6.86
CA ALA A 89 2.82 0.46 6.70
C ALA A 89 4.27 0.44 6.17
N ALA A 90 4.62 1.35 5.26
CA ALA A 90 6.00 1.49 4.77
C ALA A 90 6.97 1.87 5.91
N SER A 91 6.60 2.87 6.72
CA SER A 91 7.44 3.28 7.87
C SER A 91 7.50 2.18 8.93
N ALA A 92 6.36 1.54 9.28
CA ALA A 92 6.31 0.42 10.22
C ALA A 92 7.18 -0.76 9.77
N ALA A 93 7.04 -1.16 8.51
CA ALA A 93 7.84 -2.23 7.91
C ALA A 93 9.33 -1.93 7.92
N ALA A 94 9.72 -0.70 7.59
CA ALA A 94 11.11 -0.28 7.62
C ALA A 94 11.67 -0.29 9.05
N ALA A 95 10.93 0.25 10.01
CA ALA A 95 11.32 0.26 11.42
C ALA A 95 11.46 -1.16 11.99
N ALA A 96 10.48 -2.04 11.76
CA ALA A 96 10.52 -3.42 12.23
C ALA A 96 11.75 -4.17 11.71
N VAL A 97 12.05 -4.02 10.43
CA VAL A 97 13.23 -4.65 9.83
C VAL A 97 14.53 -4.05 10.33
N ALA A 98 14.60 -2.71 10.49
CA ALA A 98 15.78 -2.02 10.94
C ALA A 98 16.10 -2.34 12.40
N LEU A 99 15.10 -2.33 13.27
CA LEU A 99 15.25 -2.66 14.70
C LEU A 99 15.60 -4.13 14.92
N ASN A 100 14.94 -5.05 14.20
CA ASN A 100 15.28 -6.46 14.22
C ASN A 100 16.78 -6.68 13.88
N ALA A 101 17.28 -5.98 12.86
CA ALA A 101 18.69 -6.06 12.46
C ALA A 101 19.63 -5.36 13.45
N LEU A 102 19.28 -4.16 13.95
CA LEU A 102 20.13 -3.38 14.86
C LEU A 102 20.33 -4.07 16.22
N TYR A 103 19.29 -4.75 16.72
CA TYR A 103 19.28 -5.40 18.03
C TYR A 103 19.44 -6.93 17.96
N ASP A 104 19.63 -7.48 16.76
CA ASP A 104 19.81 -8.92 16.50
C ASP A 104 18.71 -9.76 17.17
N ARG A 105 17.42 -9.34 16.97
CA ARG A 105 16.27 -10.00 17.58
C ARG A 105 15.95 -11.36 16.98
N GLY A 106 16.46 -11.66 15.78
CA GLY A 106 16.35 -12.97 15.14
C GLY A 106 14.98 -13.29 14.52
N TYR A 107 14.05 -12.35 14.48
CA TYR A 107 12.75 -12.56 13.83
C TYR A 107 12.90 -12.75 12.31
N SER A 108 12.19 -13.73 11.79
CA SER A 108 11.99 -13.87 10.34
C SER A 108 11.12 -12.74 9.79
N ARG A 109 11.16 -12.53 8.47
CA ARG A 109 10.32 -11.52 7.82
C ARG A 109 8.83 -11.74 8.08
N LYS A 110 8.35 -12.99 8.15
CA LYS A 110 6.95 -13.29 8.43
C LYS A 110 6.56 -12.95 9.87
N GLU A 111 7.43 -13.19 10.83
CA GLU A 111 7.19 -12.86 12.24
C GLU A 111 7.20 -11.36 12.50
N LEU A 112 7.85 -10.56 11.63
CA LEU A 112 7.80 -9.10 11.71
C LEU A 112 6.48 -8.50 11.20
N VAL A 113 5.66 -9.23 10.43
CA VAL A 113 4.39 -8.71 9.91
C VAL A 113 3.44 -8.33 11.04
N PRO A 114 3.05 -9.22 11.96
CA PRO A 114 2.15 -8.85 13.05
C PRO A 114 2.72 -7.75 13.96
N ILE A 115 4.03 -7.72 14.21
CA ILE A 115 4.69 -6.70 15.02
C ILE A 115 4.54 -5.31 14.37
N ALA A 116 4.74 -5.21 13.06
CA ALA A 116 4.58 -3.96 12.34
C ALA A 116 3.11 -3.56 12.19
N ALA A 117 2.19 -4.52 12.09
CA ALA A 117 0.75 -4.27 12.01
C ALA A 117 0.18 -3.74 13.34
N GLU A 118 0.65 -4.23 14.49
CA GLU A 118 0.33 -3.66 15.81
C GLU A 118 0.76 -2.19 15.89
N GLY A 119 1.94 -1.84 15.35
CA GLY A 119 2.38 -0.46 15.23
C GLY A 119 1.45 0.40 14.38
N GLU A 120 0.91 -0.14 13.30
CA GLU A 120 -0.02 0.58 12.44
C GLU A 120 -1.37 0.85 13.13
N ALA A 121 -1.85 -0.07 13.95
CA ALA A 121 -3.10 0.07 14.70
C ALA A 121 -3.11 1.28 15.64
N VAL A 122 -1.98 1.72 16.16
CA VAL A 122 -1.84 2.93 16.99
C VAL A 122 -2.29 4.20 16.26
N VAL A 123 -2.07 4.28 14.95
CA VAL A 123 -2.40 5.47 14.14
C VAL A 123 -3.75 5.31 13.44
N SER A 124 -4.04 4.14 12.89
CA SER A 124 -5.24 3.88 12.08
C SER A 124 -6.42 3.35 12.89
N GLY A 125 -6.19 2.81 14.08
CA GLY A 125 -7.19 2.15 14.92
C GLY A 125 -7.38 0.66 14.61
N ASP A 126 -6.92 0.19 13.44
CA ASP A 126 -6.99 -1.19 13.00
C ASP A 126 -5.64 -1.64 12.41
N ALA A 127 -5.29 -2.90 12.61
CA ALA A 127 -4.13 -3.52 11.96
C ALA A 127 -4.48 -3.88 10.50
N HIS A 128 -3.62 -3.50 9.56
CA HIS A 128 -3.82 -3.72 8.14
C HIS A 128 -2.71 -4.58 7.54
N ASP A 129 -2.81 -5.90 7.73
CA ASP A 129 -1.83 -6.86 7.24
C ASP A 129 -1.67 -6.82 5.71
N ASP A 130 -2.74 -6.48 4.98
CA ASP A 130 -2.75 -6.32 3.53
C ASP A 130 -1.84 -5.20 2.99
N ASN A 131 -1.47 -4.24 3.86
CA ASN A 131 -0.45 -3.22 3.58
C ASN A 131 0.92 -3.58 4.16
N VAL A 132 0.98 -4.04 5.41
CA VAL A 132 2.23 -4.32 6.11
C VAL A 132 2.95 -5.54 5.51
N ALA A 133 2.20 -6.59 5.19
CA ALA A 133 2.78 -7.80 4.63
C ALA A 133 3.54 -7.55 3.31
N PRO A 134 2.97 -6.89 2.30
CA PRO A 134 3.74 -6.60 1.09
C PRO A 134 4.86 -5.60 1.33
N ALA A 135 4.73 -4.64 2.26
CA ALA A 135 5.82 -3.74 2.61
C ALA A 135 7.04 -4.48 3.16
N ILE A 136 6.85 -5.52 3.98
CA ILE A 136 7.93 -6.34 4.55
C ILE A 136 8.43 -7.39 3.57
N LEU A 137 7.51 -8.17 2.98
CA LEU A 137 7.82 -9.38 2.22
C LEU A 137 8.10 -9.11 0.74
N GLY A 138 7.49 -8.04 0.18
CA GLY A 138 7.49 -7.77 -1.25
C GLY A 138 6.54 -8.69 -2.04
N GLY A 139 6.43 -8.46 -3.34
CA GLY A 139 5.60 -9.25 -4.21
C GLY A 139 4.11 -8.97 -4.04
N PHE A 140 3.30 -9.94 -4.40
CA PHE A 140 1.86 -10.00 -4.08
C PHE A 140 1.67 -10.84 -2.81
N THR A 141 0.87 -10.36 -1.88
CA THR A 141 0.57 -11.05 -0.62
C THR A 141 -0.92 -11.28 -0.46
N VAL A 142 -1.25 -12.40 0.16
CA VAL A 142 -2.59 -12.77 0.61
C VAL A 142 -2.50 -12.89 2.13
N ALA A 143 -3.15 -11.98 2.84
CA ALA A 143 -3.21 -11.93 4.30
C ALA A 143 -4.55 -12.52 4.77
N THR A 144 -4.51 -13.45 5.72
CA THR A 144 -5.67 -14.08 6.33
C THR A 144 -5.40 -14.28 7.82
N ASP A 145 -6.42 -14.63 8.60
CA ASP A 145 -6.27 -14.92 10.03
C ASP A 145 -5.25 -16.05 10.31
N ASP A 146 -5.06 -16.98 9.37
CA ASP A 146 -4.09 -18.06 9.47
C ASP A 146 -2.65 -17.64 9.09
N GLY A 147 -2.45 -16.41 8.65
CA GLY A 147 -1.15 -15.82 8.28
C GLY A 147 -1.05 -15.36 6.84
N VAL A 148 0.18 -15.10 6.41
CA VAL A 148 0.47 -14.46 5.12
C VAL A 148 1.11 -15.43 4.13
N SER A 149 0.53 -15.51 2.94
CA SER A 149 1.12 -16.13 1.76
C SER A 149 1.67 -15.07 0.82
N ARG A 150 2.80 -15.38 0.16
CA ARG A 150 3.46 -14.47 -0.79
C ARG A 150 3.67 -15.15 -2.14
N VAL A 151 3.41 -14.41 -3.21
CA VAL A 151 3.68 -14.81 -4.60
C VAL A 151 4.64 -13.81 -5.22
N ASP A 152 5.69 -14.32 -5.86
CA ASP A 152 6.54 -13.51 -6.72
C ASP A 152 5.79 -13.22 -8.03
N ALA A 153 5.51 -11.95 -8.27
CA ALA A 153 4.82 -11.48 -9.47
C ALA A 153 5.58 -10.30 -10.07
N ASP A 154 5.58 -10.21 -11.37
CA ASP A 154 6.17 -9.09 -12.12
C ASP A 154 5.11 -8.46 -13.02
N ILE A 155 4.34 -7.53 -12.47
CA ILE A 155 3.27 -6.80 -13.14
C ILE A 155 3.64 -5.32 -13.18
N PRO A 156 3.70 -4.70 -14.37
CA PRO A 156 3.79 -3.25 -14.50
C PRO A 156 2.51 -2.58 -14.01
N LEU A 157 2.68 -1.53 -13.22
CA LEU A 157 1.60 -0.78 -12.59
C LEU A 157 1.77 0.72 -12.82
N VAL A 158 0.67 1.43 -12.81
CA VAL A 158 0.62 2.89 -12.71
C VAL A 158 -0.18 3.24 -11.47
N ALA A 159 0.40 4.00 -10.55
CA ALA A 159 -0.30 4.54 -9.38
C ALA A 159 -0.45 6.07 -9.57
N CYS A 160 -1.67 6.55 -9.65
CA CYS A 160 -2.00 7.97 -9.79
C CYS A 160 -2.59 8.47 -8.48
N LEU A 161 -1.93 9.45 -7.87
CA LEU A 161 -2.30 10.06 -6.59
C LEU A 161 -2.86 11.46 -6.84
N PRO A 162 -4.17 11.66 -6.78
CA PRO A 162 -4.77 13.00 -6.83
C PRO A 162 -4.51 13.76 -5.53
N ASP A 163 -4.52 15.10 -5.63
CA ASP A 163 -4.40 15.97 -4.44
C ASP A 163 -5.76 16.12 -3.73
N ILE A 164 -6.33 15.00 -3.37
CA ILE A 164 -7.56 14.82 -2.59
C ILE A 164 -7.16 14.13 -1.29
N VAL A 165 -7.89 14.39 -0.22
CA VAL A 165 -7.72 13.70 1.07
C VAL A 165 -8.93 12.83 1.32
N VAL A 166 -8.71 11.52 1.43
CA VAL A 166 -9.70 10.54 1.86
C VAL A 166 -9.19 9.90 3.14
N SER A 167 -9.97 9.98 4.22
CA SER A 167 -9.60 9.29 5.46
C SER A 167 -9.95 7.80 5.37
N THR A 168 -9.14 6.96 6.00
CA THR A 168 -9.42 5.51 6.09
C THR A 168 -10.76 5.25 6.77
N ARG A 169 -11.13 6.06 7.77
CA ARG A 169 -12.41 5.97 8.47
C ARG A 169 -13.59 6.25 7.53
N ASP A 170 -13.52 7.32 6.73
CA ASP A 170 -14.59 7.66 5.78
C ASP A 170 -14.72 6.58 4.72
N ALA A 171 -13.61 6.11 4.16
CA ALA A 171 -13.60 5.02 3.20
C ALA A 171 -14.13 3.69 3.78
N ARG A 172 -13.94 3.45 5.09
CA ARG A 172 -14.49 2.26 5.76
C ARG A 172 -16.01 2.40 5.96
N SER A 173 -16.50 3.60 6.26
CA SER A 173 -17.94 3.84 6.46
C SER A 173 -18.77 3.71 5.19
N GLU A 174 -18.16 3.84 4.00
CA GLU A 174 -18.84 3.62 2.72
C GLU A 174 -18.97 2.13 2.36
N VAL A 175 -18.25 1.24 3.04
CA VAL A 175 -18.33 -0.21 2.74
C VAL A 175 -19.69 -0.73 3.20
N PRO A 176 -20.49 -1.36 2.31
CA PRO A 176 -21.80 -1.88 2.68
C PRO A 176 -21.69 -3.04 3.69
N ASP A 177 -22.67 -3.12 4.61
CA ASP A 177 -22.73 -4.17 5.64
C ASP A 177 -22.95 -5.59 5.08
N GLY A 178 -23.22 -5.73 3.78
CA GLY A 178 -23.45 -7.02 3.15
C GLY A 178 -23.44 -6.96 1.63
N ALA A 179 -23.29 -8.10 1.01
CA ALA A 179 -23.29 -8.27 -0.44
C ALA A 179 -24.35 -9.30 -0.88
N ARG A 180 -24.87 -9.13 -2.08
CA ARG A 180 -25.76 -10.14 -2.68
C ARG A 180 -24.96 -11.39 -3.06
N ILE A 181 -25.58 -12.55 -3.07
CA ILE A 181 -24.92 -13.81 -3.46
C ILE A 181 -24.25 -13.71 -4.85
N GLY A 182 -24.87 -13.01 -5.82
CA GLY A 182 -24.27 -12.78 -7.13
C GLY A 182 -22.96 -12.01 -7.07
N GLU A 183 -22.93 -10.93 -6.29
CA GLU A 183 -21.73 -10.11 -6.04
C GLU A 183 -20.65 -10.92 -5.34
N LEU A 184 -21.02 -11.75 -4.36
CA LEU A 184 -20.07 -12.65 -3.69
C LEU A 184 -19.44 -13.66 -4.67
N VAL A 185 -20.24 -14.28 -5.54
CA VAL A 185 -19.76 -15.22 -6.56
C VAL A 185 -18.80 -14.52 -7.54
N GLU A 186 -19.14 -13.30 -7.95
CA GLU A 186 -18.31 -12.48 -8.83
C GLU A 186 -16.98 -12.10 -8.15
N THR A 187 -17.03 -11.59 -6.91
CA THR A 187 -15.84 -11.25 -6.13
C THR A 187 -14.91 -12.45 -5.95
N VAL A 188 -15.43 -13.62 -5.58
CA VAL A 188 -14.63 -14.85 -5.44
C VAL A 188 -14.01 -15.27 -6.77
N GLY A 189 -14.76 -15.19 -7.87
CA GLY A 189 -14.24 -15.49 -9.21
C GLY A 189 -13.13 -14.53 -9.64
N ASN A 190 -13.31 -13.24 -9.38
CA ASN A 190 -12.33 -12.19 -9.67
C ASN A 190 -11.08 -12.35 -8.81
N ALA A 191 -11.21 -12.59 -7.51
CA ALA A 191 -10.07 -12.83 -6.61
C ALA A 191 -9.25 -14.07 -7.02
N ALA A 192 -9.92 -15.15 -7.40
CA ALA A 192 -9.24 -16.35 -7.93
C ALA A 192 -8.52 -16.07 -9.26
N THR A 193 -9.14 -15.28 -10.15
CA THR A 193 -8.55 -14.86 -11.43
C THR A 193 -7.32 -13.99 -11.20
N LEU A 194 -7.42 -12.99 -10.30
CA LEU A 194 -6.32 -12.10 -9.91
C LEU A 194 -5.14 -12.92 -9.37
N THR A 195 -5.39 -13.79 -8.41
CA THR A 195 -4.36 -14.65 -7.79
C THR A 195 -3.68 -15.54 -8.85
N THR A 196 -4.46 -16.11 -9.79
CA THR A 196 -3.91 -16.87 -10.91
C THR A 196 -3.04 -16.01 -11.82
N GLY A 197 -3.48 -14.77 -12.10
CA GLY A 197 -2.74 -13.78 -12.88
C GLY A 197 -1.42 -13.39 -12.21
N MET A 198 -1.42 -13.15 -10.90
CA MET A 198 -0.21 -12.85 -10.12
C MET A 198 0.79 -14.00 -10.18
N HIS A 199 0.32 -15.23 -10.00
CA HIS A 199 1.19 -16.42 -10.07
C HIS A 199 1.83 -16.63 -11.46
N ARG A 200 1.14 -16.19 -12.51
CA ARG A 200 1.63 -16.27 -13.90
C ARG A 200 2.35 -15.04 -14.40
N SER A 201 2.37 -13.97 -13.61
CA SER A 201 2.78 -12.63 -14.04
C SER A 201 2.06 -12.20 -15.34
N ASP A 202 0.74 -12.47 -15.40
CA ASP A 202 -0.11 -12.16 -16.54
C ASP A 202 -0.95 -10.92 -16.25
N PRO A 203 -0.62 -9.74 -16.83
CA PRO A 203 -1.34 -8.51 -16.56
C PRO A 203 -2.80 -8.53 -17.03
N GLU A 204 -3.16 -9.35 -18.03
CA GLU A 204 -4.54 -9.47 -18.50
C GLU A 204 -5.43 -10.18 -17.46
N LEU A 205 -4.92 -11.27 -16.88
CA LEU A 205 -5.62 -11.98 -15.82
C LEU A 205 -5.71 -11.12 -14.56
N VAL A 206 -4.61 -10.45 -14.19
CA VAL A 206 -4.60 -9.53 -13.04
C VAL A 206 -5.63 -8.45 -13.24
N GLY A 207 -5.63 -7.78 -14.39
CA GLY A 207 -6.56 -6.69 -14.67
C GLY A 207 -8.03 -7.11 -14.61
N ARG A 208 -8.39 -8.26 -15.19
CA ARG A 208 -9.75 -8.81 -15.09
C ARG A 208 -10.16 -9.11 -13.65
N GLY A 209 -9.21 -9.63 -12.86
CA GLY A 209 -9.47 -9.96 -11.47
C GLY A 209 -9.50 -8.75 -10.52
N MET A 210 -9.08 -7.57 -10.98
CA MET A 210 -9.19 -6.31 -10.21
C MET A 210 -10.60 -5.73 -10.18
N ASP A 211 -11.54 -6.27 -10.93
CA ASP A 211 -12.92 -5.80 -10.88
C ASP A 211 -13.59 -6.22 -9.56
N ASP A 212 -14.31 -5.28 -8.96
CA ASP A 212 -14.93 -5.45 -7.65
C ASP A 212 -16.34 -4.85 -7.70
N PRO A 213 -17.39 -5.67 -7.54
CA PRO A 213 -18.75 -5.20 -7.63
C PRO A 213 -19.29 -4.54 -6.36
N VAL A 214 -18.54 -4.55 -5.25
CA VAL A 214 -19.05 -4.17 -3.91
C VAL A 214 -18.36 -2.94 -3.36
N VAL A 215 -17.08 -3.01 -3.08
CA VAL A 215 -16.34 -1.98 -2.32
C VAL A 215 -15.88 -0.84 -3.22
N THR A 216 -15.32 -1.16 -4.39
CA THR A 216 -14.80 -0.13 -5.31
C THR A 216 -15.90 0.86 -5.75
N PRO A 217 -17.11 0.43 -6.14
CA PRO A 217 -18.19 1.36 -6.47
C PRO A 217 -18.61 2.26 -5.30
N ALA A 218 -18.62 1.73 -4.08
CA ALA A 218 -18.98 2.49 -2.88
C ALA A 218 -17.96 3.58 -2.57
N ARG A 219 -16.66 3.29 -2.71
CA ARG A 219 -15.55 4.23 -2.46
C ARG A 219 -15.31 5.21 -3.60
N ALA A 220 -15.71 4.88 -4.82
CA ALA A 220 -15.49 5.73 -6.00
C ALA A 220 -16.06 7.14 -5.82
N ALA A 221 -17.21 7.26 -5.14
CA ALA A 221 -17.86 8.54 -4.86
C ALA A 221 -17.01 9.50 -3.98
N LEU A 222 -16.00 8.98 -3.26
CA LEU A 222 -15.08 9.79 -2.46
C LEU A 222 -13.94 10.42 -3.28
N ILE A 223 -13.81 10.07 -4.55
CA ILE A 223 -12.69 10.50 -5.41
C ILE A 223 -13.25 11.21 -6.63
N ASP A 224 -13.23 12.54 -6.59
CA ASP A 224 -13.68 13.35 -7.71
C ASP A 224 -12.90 12.99 -8.98
N GLY A 225 -13.62 12.70 -10.08
CA GLY A 225 -13.04 12.30 -11.36
C GLY A 225 -12.65 10.81 -11.48
N TYR A 226 -12.96 9.95 -10.50
CA TYR A 226 -12.61 8.52 -10.56
C TYR A 226 -13.06 7.83 -11.85
N ASP A 227 -14.31 8.01 -12.25
CA ASP A 227 -14.88 7.35 -13.44
C ASP A 227 -14.19 7.82 -14.74
N ASP A 228 -13.84 9.10 -14.82
CA ASP A 228 -13.14 9.67 -15.97
C ASP A 228 -11.69 9.13 -16.04
N VAL A 229 -11.01 9.09 -14.90
CA VAL A 229 -9.67 8.50 -14.80
C VAL A 229 -9.66 7.01 -15.12
N ARG A 230 -10.65 6.26 -14.63
CA ARG A 230 -10.81 4.84 -14.93
C ARG A 230 -11.01 4.62 -16.42
N ARG A 231 -11.90 5.40 -17.05
CA ARG A 231 -12.15 5.34 -18.49
C ARG A 231 -10.90 5.68 -19.30
N ALA A 232 -10.25 6.80 -18.99
CA ALA A 232 -9.03 7.24 -19.68
C ALA A 232 -7.90 6.20 -19.57
N ALA A 233 -7.75 5.54 -18.41
CA ALA A 233 -6.77 4.49 -18.24
C ALA A 233 -7.06 3.27 -19.13
N PHE A 234 -8.31 2.81 -19.22
CA PHE A 234 -8.69 1.71 -20.11
C PHE A 234 -8.50 2.07 -21.59
N ASP A 235 -8.89 3.28 -21.99
CA ASP A 235 -8.71 3.77 -23.38
C ASP A 235 -7.21 3.85 -23.76
N ALA A 236 -6.34 4.09 -22.76
CA ALA A 236 -4.88 4.09 -22.93
C ALA A 236 -4.23 2.69 -22.84
N GLY A 237 -5.01 1.61 -22.61
CA GLY A 237 -4.56 0.23 -22.64
C GLY A 237 -4.32 -0.41 -21.25
N ALA A 238 -4.90 0.14 -20.18
CA ALA A 238 -4.91 -0.52 -18.89
C ALA A 238 -5.67 -1.85 -18.98
N THR A 239 -5.19 -2.88 -18.29
CA THR A 239 -5.83 -4.19 -18.22
C THR A 239 -6.82 -4.28 -17.06
N GLY A 240 -6.61 -3.47 -16.01
CA GLY A 240 -7.50 -3.30 -14.87
C GLY A 240 -7.21 -2.00 -14.15
N VAL A 241 -8.23 -1.42 -13.51
CA VAL A 241 -8.14 -0.15 -12.77
C VAL A 241 -8.97 -0.24 -11.51
N THR A 242 -8.39 0.12 -10.37
CA THR A 242 -9.09 0.13 -9.07
C THR A 242 -8.54 1.20 -8.14
N ILE A 243 -9.21 1.38 -7.01
CA ILE A 243 -8.74 2.23 -5.91
C ILE A 243 -7.66 1.48 -5.12
N SER A 244 -6.61 2.16 -4.72
CA SER A 244 -5.55 1.63 -3.88
C SER A 244 -5.88 1.82 -2.39
N GLY A 245 -6.05 0.74 -1.65
CA GLY A 245 -6.41 0.78 -0.23
C GLY A 245 -7.71 1.53 0.01
N ALA A 246 -7.67 2.52 0.87
CA ALA A 246 -8.80 3.43 1.13
C ALA A 246 -8.96 4.53 0.06
N GLY A 247 -8.02 4.66 -0.86
CA GLY A 247 -7.89 5.80 -1.76
C GLY A 247 -7.07 6.95 -1.12
N PRO A 248 -6.95 8.10 -1.78
CA PRO A 248 -7.53 8.44 -3.08
C PRO A 248 -6.74 7.93 -4.30
N SER A 249 -5.60 7.26 -4.12
CA SER A 249 -4.83 6.77 -5.26
C SER A 249 -5.63 5.76 -6.08
N VAL A 250 -5.51 5.89 -7.40
CA VAL A 250 -6.04 4.95 -8.39
C VAL A 250 -4.88 4.18 -8.99
N VAL A 251 -4.98 2.85 -9.00
CA VAL A 251 -3.94 1.96 -9.51
C VAL A 251 -4.45 1.24 -10.77
N ALA A 252 -3.63 1.24 -11.81
CA ALA A 252 -3.88 0.53 -13.05
C ALA A 252 -2.83 -0.57 -13.26
N ALA A 253 -3.28 -1.79 -13.58
CA ALA A 253 -2.43 -2.85 -14.10
C ALA A 253 -2.31 -2.72 -15.62
N CYS A 254 -1.14 -3.06 -16.18
CA CYS A 254 -0.90 -2.86 -17.59
C CYS A 254 0.22 -3.74 -18.16
N ARG A 255 0.36 -3.73 -19.49
CA ARG A 255 1.59 -4.20 -20.12
C ARG A 255 2.67 -3.11 -20.05
N GLU A 256 3.93 -3.49 -20.01
CA GLU A 256 5.06 -2.56 -19.91
C GLU A 256 5.03 -1.46 -21.00
N ARG A 257 4.67 -1.81 -22.23
CA ARG A 257 4.62 -0.88 -23.36
C ARG A 257 3.56 0.22 -23.22
N ASP A 258 2.48 -0.04 -22.48
CA ASP A 258 1.31 0.85 -22.36
C ASP A 258 1.42 1.77 -21.12
N ARG A 259 2.33 1.46 -20.18
CA ARG A 259 2.49 2.12 -18.88
C ARG A 259 2.61 3.64 -18.97
N ARG A 260 3.39 4.15 -19.94
CA ARG A 260 3.58 5.60 -20.11
C ARG A 260 2.33 6.31 -20.60
N ALA A 261 1.62 5.69 -21.57
CA ALA A 261 0.38 6.26 -22.10
C ALA A 261 -0.71 6.31 -21.03
N ILE A 262 -0.86 5.24 -20.24
CA ILE A 262 -1.79 5.17 -19.12
C ILE A 262 -1.47 6.24 -18.08
N ALA A 263 -0.21 6.40 -17.70
CA ALA A 263 0.22 7.42 -16.74
C ALA A 263 -0.17 8.83 -17.20
N SER A 264 0.04 9.18 -18.47
CA SER A 264 -0.35 10.46 -19.03
C SER A 264 -1.88 10.64 -19.09
N ALA A 265 -2.61 9.59 -19.45
CA ALA A 265 -4.06 9.63 -19.56
C ALA A 265 -4.73 9.83 -18.18
N MET A 266 -4.24 9.12 -17.14
CA MET A 266 -4.77 9.25 -15.79
C MET A 266 -4.54 10.67 -15.21
N VAL A 267 -3.36 11.24 -15.40
CA VAL A 267 -3.07 12.62 -14.96
C VAL A 267 -3.94 13.60 -15.72
N GLY A 268 -4.04 13.48 -17.05
CA GLY A 268 -4.88 14.37 -17.87
C GLY A 268 -6.34 14.34 -17.47
N ALA A 269 -6.89 13.15 -17.16
CA ALA A 269 -8.28 13.01 -16.74
C ALA A 269 -8.56 13.65 -15.37
N PHE A 270 -7.62 13.62 -14.43
CA PHE A 270 -7.74 14.38 -13.18
C PHE A 270 -7.62 15.89 -13.43
N ASP A 271 -6.71 16.33 -14.29
CA ASP A 271 -6.53 17.73 -14.66
C ASP A 271 -7.79 18.31 -15.33
N ASP A 272 -8.46 17.53 -16.18
CA ASP A 272 -9.71 17.91 -16.86
C ASP A 272 -10.87 18.17 -15.86
N VAL A 273 -10.84 17.58 -14.67
CA VAL A 273 -11.81 17.86 -13.60
C VAL A 273 -11.27 18.83 -12.53
N GLY A 274 -10.11 19.45 -12.80
CA GLY A 274 -9.51 20.46 -11.93
C GLY A 274 -8.79 19.90 -10.70
N VAL A 275 -8.39 18.62 -10.72
CA VAL A 275 -7.67 17.95 -9.64
C VAL A 275 -6.22 17.73 -10.06
N GLU A 276 -5.27 18.33 -9.33
CA GLU A 276 -3.85 18.04 -9.54
C GLU A 276 -3.54 16.58 -9.13
N ALA A 277 -2.73 15.90 -9.93
CA ALA A 277 -2.35 14.52 -9.62
C ALA A 277 -0.87 14.25 -9.87
N ARG A 278 -0.28 13.41 -9.01
CA ARG A 278 1.06 12.88 -9.17
C ARG A 278 0.98 11.42 -9.62
N VAL A 279 1.81 11.02 -10.58
CA VAL A 279 1.80 9.66 -11.09
C VAL A 279 3.15 8.96 -10.84
N TYR A 280 3.07 7.69 -10.45
CA TYR A 280 4.20 6.79 -10.33
C TYR A 280 4.05 5.67 -11.36
N GLN A 281 4.97 5.65 -12.32
CA GLN A 281 5.14 4.50 -13.21
C GLN A 281 5.96 3.47 -12.44
N THR A 282 5.34 2.41 -11.96
CA THR A 282 5.91 1.44 -11.03
C THR A 282 5.68 0.02 -11.51
N ARG A 283 5.97 -0.94 -10.68
CA ARG A 283 5.68 -2.37 -10.84
C ARG A 283 5.64 -3.03 -9.48
N ILE A 284 5.22 -4.28 -9.41
CA ILE A 284 5.35 -5.06 -8.19
C ILE A 284 6.82 -5.16 -7.83
N GLY A 285 7.14 -4.79 -6.60
CA GLY A 285 8.49 -4.58 -6.10
C GLY A 285 8.91 -5.55 -5.01
N ARG A 286 10.15 -5.37 -4.56
CA ARG A 286 10.69 -6.08 -3.40
C ARG A 286 10.23 -5.42 -2.11
N GLY A 287 10.12 -6.20 -1.03
CA GLY A 287 9.84 -5.71 0.31
C GLY A 287 10.97 -4.90 0.93
N ALA A 288 10.79 -4.59 2.21
CA ALA A 288 11.75 -3.85 3.00
C ALA A 288 13.14 -4.48 2.96
N ARG A 289 14.18 -3.68 2.78
CA ARG A 289 15.57 -4.15 2.69
C ARG A 289 16.54 -3.22 3.42
N VAL A 290 17.50 -3.82 4.11
CA VAL A 290 18.64 -3.08 4.67
C VAL A 290 19.45 -2.51 3.51
N LEU A 291 19.86 -1.26 3.66
CA LEU A 291 20.80 -0.60 2.76
C LEU A 291 22.20 -0.69 3.36
N ASP A 292 23.19 -0.99 2.52
CA ASP A 292 24.60 -1.07 2.89
C ASP A 292 25.20 0.33 3.12
#